data_d213510b3d7d4f1639cfa33818c804d6
#
_entry.id   d213510b3d7d4f1639cfa33818c804d6
#
_cell.length_a   1.000
_cell.length_b   1.000
_cell.length_c   1.000
_cell.angle_alpha   90.00
_cell.angle_beta   90.00
_cell.angle_gamma   90.00
#
_symmetry.space_group_name_H-M   'P 1'
#
loop_
_entity.id
_entity.type
_entity.pdbx_description
1 polymer ?
#
loop_
_entity_poly.entity_id
_entity_poly.type
_entity_poly.pdbx_seq_one_letter_code
_entity_poly.pdbx_strand_id
1 'polypeptide(L)'
;GLGDVYKRQVYEVFVPGAKIGQLYKFFIVGAHGEKLYKADPYANEAELRPGTASRITDITDYKWKDATWIKNREKFDEQVEPMAIYEVHPGSWKKHPQSEENEKGFYNYREFAHALAAYVKEMGYTHVELMGIAEHPFDGSWGYQVTGYYAPTSRYGTPQDFKYMVDYLHQNKIGVILDWVPAHFPKDAHGL
;
A
#
# COMPACT_ATOMS: atom_id res chain seq x y z
N GLY A 1 -7.35 29.11 3.67
CA GLY A 1 -7.18 28.14 4.73
C GLY A 1 -6.20 28.65 5.75
N LEU A 2 -6.64 28.79 6.96
CA LEU A 2 -5.81 29.28 8.06
C LEU A 2 -5.31 28.04 8.81
N GLY A 3 -4.05 27.68 8.58
CA GLY A 3 -3.33 26.76 9.46
C GLY A 3 -2.61 27.58 10.53
N ASP A 4 -2.84 27.28 11.79
CA ASP A 4 -2.08 27.88 12.87
C ASP A 4 -0.69 27.24 12.94
N VAL A 5 0.34 28.09 12.93
CA VAL A 5 1.73 27.65 13.08
C VAL A 5 2.03 27.54 14.57
N TYR A 6 2.08 26.31 15.06
CA TYR A 6 2.57 26.07 16.41
C TYR A 6 4.09 26.08 16.48
N LYS A 7 4.65 26.44 17.63
CA LYS A 7 6.09 26.54 17.92
C LYS A 7 6.92 25.27 17.65
N ARG A 8 6.32 24.19 17.14
CA ARG A 8 6.95 22.89 16.84
C ARG A 8 6.82 22.48 15.38
N GLN A 9 6.51 23.38 14.45
CA GLN A 9 6.42 23.11 13.00
C GLN A 9 5.36 22.04 12.62
N VAL A 10 4.33 21.87 13.42
CA VAL A 10 3.16 21.06 13.08
C VAL A 10 2.08 21.99 12.53
N TYR A 11 1.58 21.64 11.34
CA TYR A 11 0.51 22.36 10.69
C TYR A 11 -0.77 21.53 10.79
N GLU A 12 -1.86 22.15 11.21
CA GLU A 12 -3.16 21.50 11.35
C GLU A 12 -4.24 22.34 10.66
N VAL A 13 -5.15 21.68 9.96
CA VAL A 13 -6.32 22.33 9.35
C VAL A 13 -7.53 21.39 9.43
N PHE A 14 -8.66 21.95 9.87
CA PHE A 14 -9.96 21.29 9.81
C PHE A 14 -10.70 21.72 8.54
N VAL A 15 -11.14 20.78 7.72
CA VAL A 15 -11.88 21.03 6.47
C VAL A 15 -13.31 20.53 6.63
N PRO A 16 -14.28 21.41 6.93
CA PRO A 16 -15.68 21.03 7.05
C PRO A 16 -16.22 20.43 5.76
N GLY A 17 -17.01 19.35 5.87
CA GLY A 17 -17.66 18.72 4.73
C GLY A 17 -16.78 17.85 3.86
N ALA A 18 -15.52 17.61 4.23
CA ALA A 18 -14.67 16.61 3.56
C ALA A 18 -15.29 15.21 3.66
N LYS A 19 -15.25 14.47 2.55
CA LYS A 19 -15.88 13.14 2.41
C LYS A 19 -14.88 12.09 1.95
N ILE A 20 -15.10 10.85 2.38
CA ILE A 20 -14.38 9.68 1.87
C ILE A 20 -14.47 9.64 0.33
N GLY A 21 -13.35 9.30 -0.31
CA GLY A 21 -13.22 9.24 -1.76
C GLY A 21 -12.77 10.53 -2.44
N GLN A 22 -12.81 11.68 -1.75
CA GLN A 22 -12.31 12.93 -2.32
C GLN A 22 -10.78 12.93 -2.43
N LEU A 23 -10.30 13.55 -3.51
CA LEU A 23 -8.87 13.76 -3.74
C LEU A 23 -8.43 15.07 -3.11
N TYR A 24 -7.20 15.08 -2.57
CA TYR A 24 -6.61 16.29 -1.99
C TYR A 24 -5.09 16.32 -2.19
N LYS A 25 -4.54 17.52 -2.10
CA LYS A 25 -3.11 17.81 -1.98
C LYS A 25 -2.88 18.92 -0.98
N PHE A 26 -1.71 18.95 -0.38
CA PHE A 26 -1.26 20.10 0.37
C PHE A 26 -0.70 21.18 -0.58
N PHE A 27 -1.18 22.39 -0.42
CA PHE A 27 -0.57 23.57 -1.05
C PHE A 27 0.34 24.24 -0.04
N ILE A 28 1.62 24.22 -0.34
CA ILE A 28 2.67 24.73 0.54
C ILE A 28 3.31 25.96 -0.09
N VAL A 29 3.45 27.02 0.68
CA VAL A 29 4.27 28.18 0.31
C VAL A 29 5.56 28.09 1.12
N GLY A 30 6.66 27.84 0.45
CA GLY A 30 7.96 27.68 1.06
C GLY A 30 8.59 29.01 1.50
N ALA A 31 9.75 28.92 2.13
CA ALA A 31 10.42 30.07 2.75
C ALA A 31 10.82 31.18 1.77
N HIS A 32 10.98 30.84 0.49
CA HIS A 32 11.35 31.78 -0.57
C HIS A 32 10.17 32.13 -1.50
N GLY A 33 8.95 31.79 -1.10
CA GLY A 33 7.73 32.06 -1.87
C GLY A 33 7.42 31.04 -2.96
N GLU A 34 8.17 29.93 -3.05
CA GLU A 34 7.87 28.84 -3.96
C GLU A 34 6.53 28.19 -3.61
N LYS A 35 5.75 27.84 -4.65
CA LYS A 35 4.43 27.25 -4.51
C LYS A 35 4.49 25.75 -4.88
N LEU A 36 4.21 24.90 -3.92
CA LEU A 36 4.32 23.46 -4.06
C LEU A 36 2.98 22.77 -3.82
N TYR A 37 2.64 21.80 -4.68
CA TYR A 37 1.50 20.92 -4.47
C TYR A 37 2.04 19.53 -4.13
N LYS A 38 1.90 19.12 -2.87
CA LYS A 38 2.42 17.87 -2.34
C LYS A 38 1.30 16.89 -2.01
N ALA A 39 1.52 15.61 -2.32
CA ALA A 39 0.71 14.54 -1.76
C ALA A 39 0.92 14.46 -0.24
N ASP A 40 -0.03 13.89 0.47
CA ASP A 40 0.10 13.65 1.89
C ASP A 40 1.00 12.43 2.13
N PRO A 41 2.16 12.58 2.77
CA PRO A 41 3.06 11.46 3.02
C PRO A 41 2.51 10.41 3.99
N TYR A 42 1.46 10.75 4.74
CA TYR A 42 0.76 9.85 5.66
C TYR A 42 -0.58 9.32 5.13
N ALA A 43 -0.91 9.63 3.87
CA ALA A 43 -2.14 9.12 3.26
C ALA A 43 -2.14 7.59 3.23
N ASN A 44 -3.30 7.00 3.50
CA ASN A 44 -3.51 5.56 3.42
C ASN A 44 -4.06 5.11 2.06
N GLU A 45 -4.38 6.05 1.18
CA GLU A 45 -4.82 5.78 -0.19
C GLU A 45 -4.33 6.87 -1.13
N ALA A 46 -3.85 6.48 -2.30
CA ALA A 46 -3.42 7.36 -3.36
C ALA A 46 -4.36 7.28 -4.56
N GLU A 47 -4.43 8.38 -5.31
CA GLU A 47 -5.06 8.39 -6.62
C GLU A 47 -4.33 7.42 -7.56
N LEU A 48 -5.10 6.70 -8.39
CA LEU A 48 -4.50 5.85 -9.42
C LEU A 48 -3.71 6.72 -10.42
N ARG A 49 -2.49 6.30 -10.70
CA ARG A 49 -1.65 7.00 -11.70
C ARG A 49 -2.32 7.07 -13.08
N PRO A 50 -2.08 8.12 -13.87
CA PRO A 50 -1.07 9.16 -13.70
C PRO A 50 -1.42 10.23 -12.65
N GLY A 51 -2.53 10.11 -11.97
CA GLY A 51 -2.88 11.00 -10.86
C GLY A 51 -1.85 10.94 -9.73
N THR A 52 -1.75 12.05 -8.98
CA THR A 52 -0.70 12.23 -7.96
C THR A 52 -1.26 12.79 -6.66
N ALA A 53 -2.57 12.74 -6.49
CA ALA A 53 -3.23 13.20 -5.28
C ALA A 53 -3.32 12.08 -4.23
N SER A 54 -3.51 12.47 -2.99
CA SER A 54 -3.95 11.59 -1.92
C SER A 54 -5.48 11.48 -1.93
N ARG A 55 -6.03 10.38 -1.41
CA ARG A 55 -7.47 10.15 -1.31
C ARG A 55 -7.88 10.03 0.16
N ILE A 56 -8.97 10.70 0.52
CA ILE A 56 -9.56 10.53 1.85
C ILE A 56 -10.18 9.13 1.92
N THR A 57 -9.72 8.32 2.85
CA THR A 57 -10.21 6.95 3.05
C THR A 57 -10.43 6.64 4.52
N ASP A 58 -11.35 5.74 4.80
CA ASP A 58 -11.51 5.13 6.13
C ASP A 58 -10.84 3.75 6.14
N ILE A 59 -9.86 3.60 7.01
CA ILE A 59 -9.14 2.33 7.18
C ILE A 59 -9.62 1.54 8.40
N THR A 60 -10.63 2.00 9.11
CA THR A 60 -11.09 1.40 10.38
C THR A 60 -12.23 0.40 10.22
N ASP A 61 -12.91 0.41 9.07
CA ASP A 61 -14.14 -0.33 8.79
C ASP A 61 -13.94 -1.82 8.45
N TYR A 62 -12.69 -2.27 8.24
CA TYR A 62 -12.41 -3.65 7.86
C TYR A 62 -12.57 -4.62 9.05
N LYS A 63 -13.34 -5.68 8.84
CA LYS A 63 -13.56 -6.74 9.83
C LYS A 63 -12.66 -7.94 9.57
N TRP A 64 -11.56 -8.01 10.33
CA TRP A 64 -10.58 -9.07 10.25
C TRP A 64 -11.15 -10.43 10.67
N LYS A 65 -10.74 -11.49 9.99
CA LYS A 65 -11.14 -12.88 10.26
C LYS A 65 -9.93 -13.77 10.61
N ASP A 66 -8.79 -13.18 10.85
CA ASP A 66 -7.51 -13.83 11.08
C ASP A 66 -7.15 -14.04 12.57
N ALA A 67 -8.13 -13.93 13.48
CA ALA A 67 -7.90 -14.04 14.93
C ALA A 67 -7.14 -15.33 15.32
N THR A 68 -7.38 -16.44 14.63
CA THR A 68 -6.66 -17.69 14.85
C THR A 68 -5.20 -17.58 14.46
N TRP A 69 -4.88 -16.93 13.36
CA TRP A 69 -3.52 -16.65 12.92
C TRP A 69 -2.78 -15.80 13.96
N ILE A 70 -3.38 -14.68 14.38
CA ILE A 70 -2.79 -13.77 15.38
C ILE A 70 -2.47 -14.51 16.68
N LYS A 71 -3.40 -15.33 17.20
CA LYS A 71 -3.18 -16.13 18.40
C LYS A 71 -2.06 -17.17 18.23
N ASN A 72 -1.95 -17.78 17.06
CA ASN A 72 -0.91 -18.78 16.80
C ASN A 72 0.46 -18.14 16.58
N ARG A 73 0.50 -16.96 15.96
CA ARG A 73 1.74 -16.18 15.76
C ARG A 73 2.46 -15.88 17.06
N GLU A 74 1.72 -15.60 18.14
CA GLU A 74 2.31 -15.37 19.48
C GLU A 74 3.10 -16.57 20.03
N LYS A 75 2.83 -17.76 19.50
CA LYS A 75 3.47 -19.02 19.94
C LYS A 75 4.56 -19.49 18.97
N PHE A 76 4.69 -18.81 17.84
CA PHE A 76 5.69 -19.16 16.84
C PHE A 76 7.09 -18.82 17.35
N ASP A 77 7.95 -19.85 17.39
CA ASP A 77 9.37 -19.68 17.73
C ASP A 77 10.21 -19.70 16.46
N GLU A 78 10.63 -18.54 16.03
CA GLU A 78 11.42 -18.35 14.80
C GLU A 78 12.80 -19.01 14.83
N GLN A 79 13.28 -19.41 16.02
CA GLN A 79 14.55 -20.12 16.17
C GLN A 79 14.43 -21.63 15.97
N VAL A 80 13.22 -22.15 16.10
CA VAL A 80 12.95 -23.60 16.08
C VAL A 80 12.07 -24.01 14.91
N GLU A 81 11.06 -23.19 14.57
CA GLU A 81 10.12 -23.54 13.53
C GLU A 81 10.65 -23.19 12.12
N PRO A 82 10.50 -24.10 11.14
CA PRO A 82 10.99 -23.85 9.80
C PRO A 82 10.21 -22.73 9.13
N MET A 83 10.92 -21.83 8.46
CA MET A 83 10.36 -20.76 7.66
C MET A 83 10.84 -20.88 6.21
N ALA A 84 9.88 -20.94 5.26
CA ALA A 84 10.13 -20.88 3.84
C ALA A 84 9.38 -19.67 3.26
N ILE A 85 10.12 -18.71 2.74
CA ILE A 85 9.59 -17.42 2.26
C ILE A 85 9.57 -17.43 0.74
N TYR A 86 8.45 -17.04 0.15
CA TYR A 86 8.30 -16.78 -1.27
C TYR A 86 8.21 -15.29 -1.53
N GLU A 87 9.27 -14.71 -2.09
CA GLU A 87 9.31 -13.32 -2.51
C GLU A 87 8.57 -13.15 -3.84
N VAL A 88 7.65 -12.19 -3.92
CA VAL A 88 6.78 -12.03 -5.08
C VAL A 88 6.44 -10.56 -5.35
N HIS A 89 6.56 -10.16 -6.63
CA HIS A 89 6.09 -8.86 -7.11
C HIS A 89 4.70 -9.01 -7.76
N PRO A 90 3.63 -8.44 -7.18
CA PRO A 90 2.25 -8.66 -7.65
C PRO A 90 2.03 -8.32 -9.12
N GLY A 91 2.64 -7.23 -9.59
CA GLY A 91 2.46 -6.74 -10.95
C GLY A 91 3.16 -7.56 -12.04
N SER A 92 4.03 -8.50 -11.70
CA SER A 92 4.78 -9.32 -12.68
C SER A 92 4.59 -10.82 -12.53
N TRP A 93 4.06 -11.30 -11.39
CA TRP A 93 3.96 -12.72 -11.10
C TRP A 93 3.01 -13.48 -12.03
N LYS A 94 1.75 -13.06 -12.10
CA LYS A 94 0.75 -13.57 -13.05
C LYS A 94 -0.07 -12.41 -13.60
N LYS A 95 -0.54 -12.58 -14.83
CA LYS A 95 -1.31 -11.54 -15.53
C LYS A 95 -2.51 -12.14 -16.23
N HIS A 96 -3.58 -11.35 -16.31
CA HIS A 96 -4.67 -11.58 -17.27
C HIS A 96 -4.21 -11.21 -18.69
N PRO A 97 -4.86 -11.70 -19.73
CA PRO A 97 -4.77 -11.10 -21.05
C PRO A 97 -5.06 -9.60 -20.96
N GLN A 98 -4.31 -8.81 -21.71
CA GLN A 98 -4.52 -7.35 -21.73
C GLN A 98 -5.86 -7.02 -22.39
N SER A 99 -6.54 -6.02 -21.87
CA SER A 99 -7.82 -5.49 -22.38
C SER A 99 -7.83 -3.97 -22.24
N GLU A 100 -8.81 -3.29 -22.84
CA GLU A 100 -9.00 -1.85 -22.70
C GLU A 100 -9.21 -1.44 -21.22
N GLU A 101 -9.88 -2.30 -20.43
CA GLU A 101 -10.16 -2.05 -19.01
C GLU A 101 -8.96 -2.39 -18.10
N ASN A 102 -8.07 -3.28 -18.55
CA ASN A 102 -6.88 -3.72 -17.83
C ASN A 102 -5.68 -3.85 -18.77
N GLU A 103 -5.19 -2.71 -19.23
CA GLU A 103 -4.07 -2.60 -20.19
C GLU A 103 -2.80 -3.31 -19.73
N LYS A 104 -2.56 -3.37 -18.42
CA LYS A 104 -1.38 -4.03 -17.83
C LYS A 104 -1.62 -5.50 -17.50
N GLY A 105 -2.87 -5.95 -17.54
CA GLY A 105 -3.27 -7.30 -17.17
C GLY A 105 -3.03 -7.63 -15.69
N PHE A 106 -2.99 -6.64 -14.81
CA PHE A 106 -2.74 -6.89 -13.38
C PHE A 106 -3.87 -7.67 -12.74
N TYR A 107 -3.53 -8.59 -11.85
CA TYR A 107 -4.47 -9.09 -10.87
C TYR A 107 -4.78 -7.99 -9.85
N ASN A 108 -6.03 -7.86 -9.44
CA ASN A 108 -6.35 -7.07 -8.26
C ASN A 108 -5.93 -7.80 -6.97
N TYR A 109 -5.93 -7.10 -5.84
CA TYR A 109 -5.51 -7.69 -4.55
C TYR A 109 -6.28 -8.95 -4.18
N ARG A 110 -7.59 -9.04 -4.50
CA ARG A 110 -8.41 -10.20 -4.16
C ARG A 110 -8.09 -11.40 -5.05
N GLU A 111 -8.00 -11.21 -6.35
CA GLU A 111 -7.59 -12.26 -7.31
C GLU A 111 -6.19 -12.77 -7.00
N PHE A 112 -5.27 -11.85 -6.72
CA PHE A 112 -3.90 -12.17 -6.35
C PHE A 112 -3.85 -13.00 -5.06
N ALA A 113 -4.64 -12.65 -4.03
CA ALA A 113 -4.72 -13.40 -2.77
C ALA A 113 -5.09 -14.86 -2.99
N HIS A 114 -6.12 -15.12 -3.79
CA HIS A 114 -6.60 -16.48 -4.08
C HIS A 114 -5.57 -17.30 -4.86
N ALA A 115 -5.03 -16.72 -5.91
CA ALA A 115 -4.05 -17.39 -6.77
C ALA A 115 -2.75 -17.67 -6.02
N LEU A 116 -2.27 -16.69 -5.23
CA LEU A 116 -1.04 -16.80 -4.46
C LEU A 116 -1.17 -17.85 -3.34
N ALA A 117 -2.29 -17.84 -2.59
CA ALA A 117 -2.51 -18.81 -1.53
C ALA A 117 -2.50 -20.25 -2.04
N ALA A 118 -3.12 -20.50 -3.20
CA ALA A 118 -3.11 -21.84 -3.81
C ALA A 118 -1.69 -22.27 -4.18
N TYR A 119 -0.93 -21.39 -4.85
CA TYR A 119 0.45 -21.68 -5.26
C TYR A 119 1.38 -21.90 -4.07
N VAL A 120 1.33 -21.03 -3.08
CA VAL A 120 2.19 -21.08 -1.89
C VAL A 120 1.98 -22.38 -1.10
N LYS A 121 0.71 -22.81 -0.97
CA LYS A 121 0.38 -24.09 -0.32
C LYS A 121 0.89 -25.30 -1.11
N GLU A 122 0.69 -25.29 -2.42
CA GLU A 122 1.16 -26.39 -3.31
C GLU A 122 2.68 -26.53 -3.23
N MET A 123 3.40 -25.40 -3.18
CA MET A 123 4.85 -25.38 -3.14
C MET A 123 5.45 -25.55 -1.74
N GLY A 124 4.63 -25.52 -0.68
CA GLY A 124 5.07 -25.73 0.69
C GLY A 124 5.74 -24.51 1.35
N TYR A 125 5.54 -23.30 0.83
CA TYR A 125 5.99 -22.08 1.49
C TYR A 125 5.12 -21.73 2.70
N THR A 126 5.73 -21.12 3.71
CA THR A 126 5.05 -20.69 4.95
C THR A 126 4.71 -19.20 4.97
N HIS A 127 5.49 -18.39 4.24
CA HIS A 127 5.37 -16.94 4.19
C HIS A 127 5.48 -16.46 2.75
N VAL A 128 4.91 -15.29 2.51
CA VAL A 128 5.14 -14.49 1.30
C VAL A 128 5.76 -13.16 1.66
N GLU A 129 6.71 -12.71 0.88
CA GLU A 129 7.27 -11.37 0.94
C GLU A 129 6.79 -10.57 -0.27
N LEU A 130 6.10 -9.46 -0.03
CA LEU A 130 5.45 -8.67 -1.06
C LEU A 130 6.32 -7.49 -1.45
N MET A 131 6.88 -7.54 -2.66
CA MET A 131 7.66 -6.45 -3.25
C MET A 131 6.73 -5.38 -3.82
N GLY A 132 7.15 -4.10 -3.75
CA GLY A 132 6.51 -3.00 -4.45
C GLY A 132 5.08 -2.69 -4.03
N ILE A 133 4.73 -2.93 -2.78
CA ILE A 133 3.36 -2.71 -2.27
C ILE A 133 3.08 -1.26 -1.92
N ALA A 134 4.07 -0.47 -1.50
CA ALA A 134 3.88 0.94 -1.24
C ALA A 134 3.61 1.73 -2.54
N GLU A 135 2.82 2.80 -2.47
CA GLU A 135 2.49 3.59 -3.65
C GLU A 135 3.72 4.26 -4.26
N HIS A 136 3.84 4.15 -5.57
CA HIS A 136 4.96 4.65 -6.35
C HIS A 136 4.52 5.10 -7.76
N PRO A 137 5.14 6.14 -8.37
CA PRO A 137 4.70 6.66 -9.66
C PRO A 137 5.16 5.84 -10.85
N PHE A 138 6.34 5.20 -10.76
CA PHE A 138 7.02 4.58 -11.89
C PHE A 138 7.09 3.06 -11.78
N ASP A 139 6.42 2.34 -12.69
CA ASP A 139 6.39 0.86 -12.73
C ASP A 139 7.78 0.24 -12.84
N GLY A 140 8.67 0.86 -13.61
CA GLY A 140 10.03 0.37 -13.81
C GLY A 140 10.91 0.40 -12.56
N SER A 141 10.47 1.08 -11.50
CA SER A 141 11.16 1.03 -10.20
C SER A 141 10.86 -0.23 -9.39
N TRP A 142 9.93 -1.08 -9.84
CA TRP A 142 9.40 -2.23 -9.11
C TRP A 142 8.80 -1.88 -7.73
N GLY A 143 8.43 -0.61 -7.52
CA GLY A 143 7.94 -0.11 -6.26
C GLY A 143 9.02 0.38 -5.30
N TYR A 144 10.27 0.48 -5.72
CA TYR A 144 11.37 0.98 -4.87
C TYR A 144 11.50 2.51 -4.83
N GLN A 145 10.83 3.23 -5.74
CA GLN A 145 10.76 4.70 -5.73
C GLN A 145 9.43 5.16 -5.12
N VAL A 146 9.29 4.99 -3.81
CA VAL A 146 8.06 5.20 -3.06
C VAL A 146 7.73 6.68 -2.91
N THR A 147 6.47 7.04 -3.15
CA THR A 147 5.90 8.36 -2.86
C THR A 147 4.83 8.33 -1.77
N GLY A 148 4.19 7.19 -1.55
CA GLY A 148 3.15 6.98 -0.53
C GLY A 148 3.50 5.81 0.39
N TYR A 149 4.28 6.07 1.43
CA TYR A 149 4.82 5.03 2.31
C TYR A 149 3.76 4.25 3.10
N TYR A 150 2.62 4.88 3.38
CA TYR A 150 1.53 4.29 4.19
C TYR A 150 0.30 3.92 3.36
N ALA A 151 0.38 4.09 2.03
CA ALA A 151 -0.66 3.70 1.10
C ALA A 151 -0.25 2.44 0.33
N PRO A 152 -1.04 1.37 0.36
CA PRO A 152 -0.86 0.29 -0.59
C PRO A 152 -1.09 0.82 -2.00
N THR A 153 -0.29 0.36 -2.97
CA THR A 153 -0.40 0.89 -4.33
C THR A 153 -1.81 0.71 -4.90
N SER A 154 -2.36 1.77 -5.44
CA SER A 154 -3.69 1.81 -6.06
C SER A 154 -3.80 0.97 -7.35
N ARG A 155 -2.69 0.49 -7.89
CA ARG A 155 -2.63 -0.36 -9.09
C ARG A 155 -3.47 -1.62 -9.01
N TYR A 156 -3.60 -2.17 -7.81
CA TYR A 156 -4.23 -3.48 -7.59
C TYR A 156 -5.53 -3.40 -6.80
N GLY A 157 -6.00 -2.19 -6.46
CA GLY A 157 -7.25 -1.99 -5.74
C GLY A 157 -7.14 -1.02 -4.57
N THR A 158 -8.10 -1.11 -3.68
CA THR A 158 -8.25 -0.24 -2.52
C THR A 158 -7.47 -0.74 -1.29
N PRO A 159 -7.29 0.09 -0.24
CA PRO A 159 -6.77 -0.36 1.04
C PRO A 159 -7.57 -1.52 1.67
N GLN A 160 -8.89 -1.54 1.49
CA GLN A 160 -9.75 -2.62 1.96
C GLN A 160 -9.48 -3.93 1.20
N ASP A 161 -9.19 -3.86 -0.10
CA ASP A 161 -8.80 -5.04 -0.89
C ASP A 161 -7.42 -5.56 -0.47
N PHE A 162 -6.49 -4.67 -0.14
CA PHE A 162 -5.21 -5.04 0.43
C PHE A 162 -5.37 -5.75 1.79
N LYS A 163 -6.20 -5.20 2.68
CA LYS A 163 -6.52 -5.86 3.96
C LYS A 163 -7.17 -7.23 3.76
N TYR A 164 -8.08 -7.34 2.78
CA TYR A 164 -8.67 -8.62 2.41
C TYR A 164 -7.60 -9.64 1.99
N MET A 165 -6.62 -9.23 1.19
CA MET A 165 -5.53 -10.09 0.76
C MET A 165 -4.74 -10.62 1.96
N VAL A 166 -4.33 -9.74 2.88
CA VAL A 166 -3.59 -10.13 4.08
C VAL A 166 -4.43 -11.08 4.95
N ASP A 167 -5.68 -10.73 5.21
CA ASP A 167 -6.63 -11.52 6.00
C ASP A 167 -6.83 -12.92 5.40
N TYR A 168 -7.00 -13.00 4.07
CA TYR A 168 -7.17 -14.26 3.35
C TYR A 168 -5.92 -15.15 3.43
N LEU A 169 -4.73 -14.57 3.29
CA LEU A 169 -3.46 -15.29 3.45
C LEU A 169 -3.30 -15.82 4.88
N HIS A 170 -3.58 -15.01 5.89
CA HIS A 170 -3.57 -15.42 7.29
C HIS A 170 -4.55 -16.56 7.59
N GLN A 171 -5.79 -16.50 7.07
CA GLN A 171 -6.77 -17.60 7.19
C GLN A 171 -6.26 -18.88 6.54
N ASN A 172 -5.39 -18.78 5.54
CA ASN A 172 -4.75 -19.91 4.88
C ASN A 172 -3.43 -20.34 5.54
N LYS A 173 -3.11 -19.80 6.72
CA LYS A 173 -1.88 -20.07 7.49
C LYS A 173 -0.60 -19.62 6.78
N ILE A 174 -0.67 -18.58 6.00
CA ILE A 174 0.45 -17.98 5.27
C ILE A 174 0.77 -16.63 5.91
N GLY A 175 2.02 -16.47 6.37
CA GLY A 175 2.51 -15.20 6.87
C GLY A 175 2.77 -14.20 5.74
N VAL A 176 2.62 -12.92 6.05
CA VAL A 176 2.85 -11.83 5.09
C VAL A 176 3.95 -10.93 5.61
N ILE A 177 4.97 -10.75 4.79
CA ILE A 177 6.09 -9.83 5.00
C ILE A 177 5.95 -8.72 3.95
N LEU A 178 6.10 -7.48 4.37
CA LEU A 178 6.13 -6.34 3.47
C LEU A 178 7.58 -5.88 3.29
N ASP A 179 8.02 -5.82 2.05
CA ASP A 179 9.30 -5.22 1.72
C ASP A 179 9.23 -3.71 1.96
N TRP A 180 9.90 -3.26 3.02
CA TRP A 180 9.91 -1.87 3.46
C TRP A 180 11.17 -1.15 2.94
N VAL A 181 10.97 -0.19 2.04
CA VAL A 181 12.08 0.52 1.36
C VAL A 181 12.05 2.01 1.69
N PRO A 182 12.58 2.46 2.84
CA PRO A 182 12.66 3.87 3.21
C PRO A 182 13.87 4.56 2.56
N ALA A 183 14.07 4.34 1.27
CA ALA A 183 15.22 4.82 0.50
C ALA A 183 14.78 5.14 -0.94
N HIS A 184 15.71 5.51 -1.81
CA HIS A 184 15.47 5.75 -3.23
C HIS A 184 14.38 6.79 -3.53
N PHE A 185 14.31 7.84 -2.70
CA PHE A 185 13.33 8.93 -2.85
C PHE A 185 13.29 9.43 -4.30
N PRO A 186 12.12 9.37 -4.98
CA PRO A 186 12.00 9.83 -6.35
C PRO A 186 12.04 11.37 -6.40
N LYS A 187 12.41 11.90 -7.57
CA LYS A 187 12.41 13.36 -7.81
C LYS A 187 11.04 13.89 -8.25
N ASP A 188 9.99 13.12 -8.11
CA ASP A 188 8.65 13.50 -8.47
C ASP A 188 8.17 14.67 -7.61
N ALA A 189 7.68 15.73 -8.26
CA ALA A 189 7.35 16.99 -7.60
C ALA A 189 6.28 16.88 -6.50
N HIS A 190 5.45 15.84 -6.53
CA HIS A 190 4.39 15.59 -5.55
C HIS A 190 4.84 14.77 -4.34
N GLY A 191 6.00 14.10 -4.42
CA GLY A 191 6.60 13.34 -3.33
C GLY A 191 7.31 14.22 -2.28
N LEU A 192 7.98 13.58 -1.33
CA LEU A 192 8.78 14.24 -0.28
C LEU A 192 9.97 15.00 -0.86
#